data_d620b73f5c5f748c039613b03d7463f1
#
_entry.id   d620b73f5c5f748c039613b03d7463f1
#
_cell.length_a   1.000
_cell.length_b   1.000
_cell.length_c   1.000
_cell.angle_alpha   90.00
_cell.angle_beta   90.00
_cell.angle_gamma   90.00
#
_symmetry.space_group_name_H-M   'P 1'
#
loop_
_entity.id
_entity.type
_entity.pdbx_description
1 polymer ?
#
loop_
_entity_poly.entity_id
_entity_poly.type
_entity_poly.pdbx_seq_one_letter_code
_entity_poly.pdbx_strand_id
1 'polypeptide(L)'
;MRNHKEEQAMKLVKGYIERKTMLYKTGVEYGDYTMNHILGCAHGCKYPCYAFLMKKRFGKVTSYNDWLEPYLVSNTLEILDKEIPRLKSKIKSVHLCFTTDPFMYEYDEIEKMSLAAIKKLNDAGIKCTVLTKGLLPIALATYSKENEYGITLISLNENYREKAEPGAAPYADRLAALKALHDKGCKTWVSVEPYPTPNLIKQNIDEILKAVDLTDKIIFGRTNYSKEISAYKSHRL
;
A
#
# COMPACT_ATOMS: atom_id res chain seq x y z
N MET A 1 30.68 2.68 22.63
CA MET A 1 30.05 2.42 21.33
C MET A 1 28.79 3.28 21.28
N ARG A 2 28.80 4.40 20.56
CA ARG A 2 27.64 5.30 20.43
C ARG A 2 26.73 4.73 19.37
N ASN A 3 25.51 4.40 19.75
CA ASN A 3 24.43 4.07 18.81
C ASN A 3 24.05 5.35 18.05
N HIS A 4 24.61 5.55 16.87
CA HIS A 4 24.06 6.48 15.89
C HIS A 4 22.88 5.76 15.19
N LYS A 5 21.70 5.74 15.81
CA LYS A 5 20.48 5.83 15.04
C LYS A 5 20.44 7.30 14.58
N GLU A 6 20.84 7.57 13.36
CA GLU A 6 20.51 8.81 12.69
C GLU A 6 18.99 8.98 12.83
N GLU A 7 18.58 10.06 13.44
CA GLU A 7 17.18 10.48 13.53
C GLU A 7 16.78 10.84 12.10
N GLN A 8 16.24 9.85 11.39
CA GLN A 8 15.84 10.01 9.99
C GLN A 8 14.71 11.03 9.97
N ALA A 9 14.95 12.16 9.33
CA ALA A 9 13.97 13.27 9.29
C ALA A 9 12.68 12.77 8.64
N MET A 10 11.58 12.85 9.38
CA MET A 10 10.24 12.45 8.91
C MET A 10 9.84 13.31 7.72
N LYS A 11 9.29 12.67 6.69
CA LYS A 11 8.78 13.36 5.50
C LYS A 11 7.43 14.02 5.80
N LEU A 12 7.24 15.22 5.25
CA LEU A 12 5.98 15.95 5.37
C LEU A 12 5.13 15.75 4.12
N VAL A 13 3.81 15.73 4.29
CA VAL A 13 2.90 15.84 3.15
C VAL A 13 3.05 17.20 2.49
N LYS A 14 2.81 17.31 1.18
CA LYS A 14 2.88 18.60 0.45
C LYS A 14 1.84 19.60 0.94
N GLY A 15 0.72 19.12 1.43
CA GLY A 15 -0.38 19.92 1.91
C GLY A 15 -1.64 19.11 2.14
N TYR A 16 -2.76 19.83 2.32
CA TYR A 16 -4.02 19.25 2.67
C TYR A 16 -5.08 19.56 1.62
N ILE A 17 -5.98 18.60 1.41
CA ILE A 17 -7.15 18.74 0.54
C ILE A 17 -8.40 18.28 1.28
N GLU A 18 -9.57 18.69 0.82
CA GLU A 18 -10.84 18.22 1.32
C GLU A 18 -11.58 17.40 0.27
N ARG A 19 -12.43 16.50 0.73
CA ARG A 19 -13.32 15.69 -0.11
C ARG A 19 -14.76 15.75 0.39
N LYS A 20 -15.68 15.36 -0.48
CA LYS A 20 -17.12 15.28 -0.15
C LYS A 20 -17.53 13.89 0.33
N THR A 21 -16.81 12.86 -0.11
CA THR A 21 -17.07 11.44 0.19
C THR A 21 -15.78 10.71 0.39
N MET A 22 -15.79 9.64 1.19
CA MET A 22 -14.62 8.82 1.50
C MET A 22 -14.81 7.35 1.13
N LEU A 23 -15.99 6.78 1.36
CA LEU A 23 -16.28 5.36 1.15
C LEU A 23 -16.92 5.13 -0.22
N TYR A 24 -16.24 4.36 -1.07
CA TYR A 24 -16.67 4.06 -2.43
C TYR A 24 -16.83 2.56 -2.63
N LYS A 25 -17.89 2.13 -3.30
CA LYS A 25 -18.00 0.76 -3.78
C LYS A 25 -16.85 0.44 -4.74
N THR A 26 -16.29 -0.75 -4.63
CA THR A 26 -15.24 -1.22 -5.53
C THR A 26 -15.54 -2.64 -6.00
N GLY A 27 -15.09 -2.98 -7.21
CA GLY A 27 -15.10 -4.34 -7.73
C GLY A 27 -13.74 -5.05 -7.62
N VAL A 28 -12.81 -4.46 -6.88
CA VAL A 28 -11.47 -5.04 -6.68
C VAL A 28 -11.54 -6.12 -5.60
N GLU A 29 -10.82 -7.20 -5.77
CA GLU A 29 -10.86 -8.41 -4.93
C GLU A 29 -10.45 -8.21 -3.46
N TYR A 30 -9.86 -7.05 -3.12
CA TYR A 30 -9.38 -6.76 -1.77
C TYR A 30 -10.46 -6.26 -0.80
N GLY A 31 -11.65 -5.95 -1.28
CA GLY A 31 -12.76 -5.49 -0.46
C GLY A 31 -13.97 -5.06 -1.31
N ASP A 32 -15.13 -4.90 -0.69
CA ASP A 32 -16.33 -4.43 -1.38
C ASP A 32 -16.47 -2.89 -1.37
N TYR A 33 -15.75 -2.22 -0.48
CA TYR A 33 -15.57 -0.77 -0.45
C TYR A 33 -14.09 -0.41 -0.37
N THR A 34 -13.76 0.79 -0.81
CA THR A 34 -12.43 1.39 -0.65
C THR A 34 -12.53 2.82 -0.14
N MET A 35 -11.48 3.27 0.53
CA MET A 35 -11.27 4.68 0.85
C MET A 35 -9.87 5.11 0.41
N ASN A 36 -9.75 6.37 0.00
CA ASN A 36 -8.47 6.95 -0.36
C ASN A 36 -8.35 8.32 0.31
N HIS A 37 -7.70 8.37 1.45
CA HIS A 37 -7.49 9.61 2.22
C HIS A 37 -6.18 10.33 1.85
N ILE A 38 -5.56 9.92 0.74
CA ILE A 38 -4.33 10.48 0.22
C ILE A 38 -4.48 10.71 -1.28
N LEU A 39 -3.83 11.73 -1.81
CA LEU A 39 -3.61 11.97 -3.23
C LEU A 39 -2.11 12.08 -3.48
N GLY A 40 -1.55 11.28 -4.38
CA GLY A 40 -0.12 11.17 -4.62
C GLY A 40 0.51 9.99 -3.86
N CYS A 41 1.73 9.61 -4.25
CA CYS A 41 2.45 8.49 -3.65
C CYS A 41 3.96 8.66 -3.84
N ALA A 42 4.70 8.79 -2.75
CA ALA A 42 6.14 9.05 -2.75
C ALA A 42 7.02 7.80 -2.96
N HIS A 43 6.45 6.62 -3.15
CA HIS A 43 7.25 5.40 -3.37
C HIS A 43 8.08 5.42 -4.66
N GLY A 44 7.74 6.27 -5.62
CA GLY A 44 8.57 6.53 -6.79
C GLY A 44 8.72 5.34 -7.73
N CYS A 45 7.74 4.45 -7.80
CA CYS A 45 7.80 3.24 -8.63
C CYS A 45 8.14 3.55 -10.07
N LYS A 46 9.20 2.93 -10.61
CA LYS A 46 9.69 3.15 -11.98
C LYS A 46 9.05 2.25 -13.03
N TYR A 47 8.29 1.25 -12.62
CA TYR A 47 7.40 0.50 -13.51
C TYR A 47 6.06 1.27 -13.68
N PRO A 48 5.27 0.98 -14.74
CA PRO A 48 4.02 1.69 -14.98
C PRO A 48 3.07 1.61 -13.77
N CYS A 49 2.96 2.70 -13.03
CA CYS A 49 2.05 2.79 -11.90
C CYS A 49 0.64 3.10 -12.42
N TYR A 50 -0.27 2.12 -12.33
CA TYR A 50 -1.65 2.28 -12.80
C TYR A 50 -2.37 3.45 -12.10
N ALA A 51 -2.09 3.67 -10.82
CA ALA A 51 -2.71 4.74 -10.04
C ALA A 51 -2.30 6.12 -10.55
N PHE A 52 -1.02 6.33 -10.84
CA PHE A 52 -0.54 7.55 -11.48
C PHE A 52 -1.19 7.74 -12.85
N LEU A 53 -1.17 6.72 -13.71
CA LEU A 53 -1.74 6.79 -15.07
C LEU A 53 -3.23 7.15 -15.02
N MET A 54 -3.98 6.53 -14.11
CA MET A 54 -5.38 6.82 -13.89
C MET A 54 -5.59 8.26 -13.40
N LYS A 55 -4.85 8.70 -12.38
CA LYS A 55 -5.00 10.07 -11.83
C LYS A 55 -4.61 11.14 -12.85
N LYS A 56 -3.58 10.89 -13.64
CA LYS A 56 -3.20 11.77 -14.77
C LYS A 56 -4.30 11.84 -15.82
N ARG A 57 -4.86 10.70 -16.22
CA ARG A 57 -5.97 10.63 -17.19
C ARG A 57 -7.20 11.44 -16.75
N PHE A 58 -7.49 11.46 -15.45
CA PHE A 58 -8.60 12.23 -14.88
C PHE A 58 -8.22 13.66 -14.46
N GLY A 59 -7.05 14.16 -14.86
CA GLY A 59 -6.60 15.52 -14.57
C GLY A 59 -6.41 15.83 -13.07
N LYS A 60 -6.18 14.80 -12.25
CA LYS A 60 -5.97 14.98 -10.79
C LYS A 60 -4.52 15.26 -10.44
N VAL A 61 -3.59 14.93 -11.31
CA VAL A 61 -2.17 15.24 -11.25
C VAL A 61 -1.68 15.60 -12.64
N THR A 62 -0.70 16.48 -12.75
CA THR A 62 -0.20 17.00 -14.03
C THR A 62 1.03 16.24 -14.51
N SER A 63 1.90 15.86 -13.62
CA SER A 63 3.18 15.20 -13.90
C SER A 63 3.47 14.08 -12.92
N TYR A 64 4.52 13.29 -13.23
CA TYR A 64 4.98 12.27 -12.29
C TYR A 64 5.60 12.88 -11.04
N ASN A 65 6.30 14.02 -11.16
CA ASN A 65 6.84 14.72 -10.00
C ASN A 65 5.74 15.24 -9.07
N ASP A 66 4.64 15.77 -9.63
CA ASP A 66 3.45 16.15 -8.88
C ASP A 66 2.82 14.95 -8.15
N TRP A 67 2.83 13.77 -8.77
CA TRP A 67 2.38 12.53 -8.17
C TRP A 67 3.23 12.09 -6.96
N LEU A 68 4.53 12.36 -6.97
CA LEU A 68 5.46 11.98 -5.90
C LEU A 68 5.30 12.78 -4.62
N GLU A 69 4.55 13.88 -4.66
CA GLU A 69 4.31 14.76 -3.53
C GLU A 69 2.90 14.53 -2.96
N PRO A 70 2.74 13.72 -1.88
CA PRO A 70 1.42 13.35 -1.38
C PRO A 70 0.71 14.50 -0.66
N TYR A 71 -0.60 14.60 -0.89
CA TYR A 71 -1.54 15.43 -0.13
C TYR A 71 -2.39 14.55 0.77
N LEU A 72 -2.67 15.00 1.99
CA LEU A 72 -3.55 14.34 2.94
C LEU A 72 -4.96 14.95 2.88
N VAL A 73 -6.00 14.11 2.97
CA VAL A 73 -7.40 14.58 3.07
C VAL A 73 -7.69 14.93 4.52
N SER A 74 -7.70 16.23 4.84
CA SER A 74 -7.84 16.75 6.22
C SER A 74 -9.16 16.36 6.89
N ASN A 75 -10.27 16.36 6.14
CA ASN A 75 -11.62 16.08 6.65
C ASN A 75 -11.99 14.58 6.58
N THR A 76 -11.00 13.67 6.52
CA THR A 76 -11.22 12.21 6.41
C THR A 76 -12.13 11.67 7.52
N LEU A 77 -11.81 11.96 8.78
CA LEU A 77 -12.53 11.42 9.93
C LEU A 77 -13.95 11.98 10.05
N GLU A 78 -14.17 13.25 9.72
CA GLU A 78 -15.47 13.88 9.68
C GLU A 78 -16.40 13.25 8.63
N ILE A 79 -15.85 12.93 7.46
CA ILE A 79 -16.60 12.23 6.40
C ILE A 79 -16.98 10.84 6.87
N LEU A 80 -16.06 10.10 7.48
CA LEU A 80 -16.32 8.77 8.02
C LEU A 80 -17.42 8.80 9.09
N ASP A 81 -17.46 9.82 9.97
CA ASP A 81 -18.54 9.99 10.96
C ASP A 81 -19.92 10.12 10.31
N LYS A 82 -19.99 10.75 9.15
CA LYS A 82 -21.26 10.94 8.40
C LYS A 82 -21.63 9.71 7.55
N GLU A 83 -20.63 9.01 6.99
CA GLU A 83 -20.87 7.92 6.03
C GLU A 83 -21.07 6.56 6.70
N ILE A 84 -20.31 6.25 7.76
CA ILE A 84 -20.37 4.96 8.45
C ILE A 84 -21.78 4.63 8.92
N PRO A 85 -22.52 5.52 9.64
CA PRO A 85 -23.87 5.20 10.11
C PRO A 85 -24.86 4.82 8.99
N ARG A 86 -24.66 5.42 7.80
CA ARG A 86 -25.55 5.20 6.63
C ARG A 86 -25.16 3.99 5.79
N LEU A 87 -23.88 3.58 5.83
CA LEU A 87 -23.33 2.58 4.92
C LEU A 87 -22.96 1.27 5.61
N LYS A 88 -22.73 1.24 6.93
CA LYS A 88 -22.18 0.08 7.65
C LYS A 88 -22.94 -1.23 7.39
N SER A 89 -24.26 -1.19 7.23
CA SER A 89 -25.07 -2.40 6.94
C SER A 89 -24.82 -2.98 5.53
N LYS A 90 -24.18 -2.21 4.64
CA LYS A 90 -23.88 -2.60 3.25
C LYS A 90 -22.42 -2.94 3.06
N ILE A 91 -21.56 -2.59 4.01
CA ILE A 91 -20.10 -2.75 3.92
C ILE A 91 -19.69 -4.01 4.66
N LYS A 92 -19.02 -4.93 3.97
CA LYS A 92 -18.36 -6.10 4.57
C LYS A 92 -16.92 -5.79 4.94
N SER A 93 -16.21 -5.09 4.06
CA SER A 93 -14.82 -4.71 4.26
C SER A 93 -14.47 -3.43 3.51
N VAL A 94 -13.52 -2.67 4.06
CA VAL A 94 -12.95 -1.49 3.41
C VAL A 94 -11.47 -1.73 3.11
N HIS A 95 -11.10 -1.62 1.83
CA HIS A 95 -9.70 -1.59 1.44
C HIS A 95 -9.16 -0.16 1.51
N LEU A 96 -8.09 0.05 2.29
CA LEU A 96 -7.48 1.37 2.43
C LEU A 96 -6.55 1.67 1.24
N CYS A 97 -6.73 2.86 0.68
CA CYS A 97 -5.80 3.45 -0.28
C CYS A 97 -5.51 2.62 -1.53
N PHE A 98 -6.56 2.14 -2.21
CA PHE A 98 -6.40 1.39 -3.46
C PHE A 98 -5.54 2.11 -4.52
N THR A 99 -5.56 3.45 -4.55
CA THR A 99 -4.79 4.25 -5.53
C THR A 99 -3.59 4.99 -4.94
N THR A 100 -3.27 4.75 -3.66
CA THR A 100 -2.14 5.34 -2.95
C THR A 100 -1.62 4.33 -1.94
N ASP A 101 -0.93 4.78 -0.88
CA ASP A 101 -0.43 3.87 0.15
C ASP A 101 -0.77 4.37 1.55
N PRO A 102 -1.49 3.58 2.39
CA PRO A 102 -1.95 4.01 3.71
C PRO A 102 -0.83 4.10 4.76
N PHE A 103 0.32 3.45 4.53
CA PHE A 103 1.50 3.49 5.39
C PHE A 103 2.73 3.86 4.59
N MET A 104 2.62 4.98 3.84
CA MET A 104 3.68 5.50 3.01
C MET A 104 4.96 5.72 3.83
N TYR A 105 6.08 5.18 3.34
CA TYR A 105 7.32 5.09 4.09
C TYR A 105 7.83 6.46 4.55
N GLU A 106 8.05 6.63 5.87
CA GLU A 106 8.51 7.85 6.55
C GLU A 106 7.51 9.02 6.56
N TYR A 107 6.20 8.76 6.38
CA TYR A 107 5.14 9.77 6.47
C TYR A 107 4.25 9.55 7.70
N ASP A 108 4.63 10.07 8.85
CA ASP A 108 3.91 9.94 10.12
C ASP A 108 2.46 10.43 10.08
N GLU A 109 2.21 11.55 9.41
CA GLU A 109 0.86 12.11 9.32
C GLU A 109 -0.09 11.17 8.56
N ILE A 110 0.42 10.50 7.52
CA ILE A 110 -0.34 9.50 6.75
C ILE A 110 -0.61 8.28 7.63
N GLU A 111 0.40 7.79 8.35
CA GLU A 111 0.26 6.66 9.28
C GLU A 111 -0.79 6.95 10.35
N LYS A 112 -0.69 8.10 11.04
CA LYS A 112 -1.64 8.52 12.08
C LYS A 112 -3.07 8.60 11.55
N MET A 113 -3.27 9.18 10.37
CA MET A 113 -4.60 9.27 9.75
C MET A 113 -5.13 7.87 9.37
N SER A 114 -4.29 7.00 8.83
CA SER A 114 -4.65 5.62 8.50
C SER A 114 -5.06 4.82 9.73
N LEU A 115 -4.29 4.91 10.81
CA LEU A 115 -4.62 4.25 12.08
C LEU A 115 -5.94 4.77 12.65
N ALA A 116 -6.16 6.08 12.66
CA ALA A 116 -7.41 6.67 13.15
C ALA A 116 -8.63 6.24 12.29
N ALA A 117 -8.47 6.17 10.97
CA ALA A 117 -9.52 5.72 10.06
C ALA A 117 -9.85 4.22 10.27
N ILE A 118 -8.84 3.36 10.39
CA ILE A 118 -9.02 1.93 10.69
C ILE A 118 -9.76 1.76 12.03
N LYS A 119 -9.32 2.48 13.06
CA LYS A 119 -9.98 2.42 14.37
C LYS A 119 -11.47 2.76 14.26
N LYS A 120 -11.80 3.87 13.59
CA LYS A 120 -13.17 4.33 13.41
C LYS A 120 -14.04 3.32 12.65
N LEU A 121 -13.50 2.67 11.62
CA LEU A 121 -14.17 1.60 10.88
C LEU A 121 -14.38 0.35 11.77
N ASN A 122 -13.35 -0.06 12.51
CA ASN A 122 -13.43 -1.21 13.43
C ASN A 122 -14.41 -0.97 14.59
N ASP A 123 -14.47 0.23 15.16
CA ASP A 123 -15.44 0.61 16.19
C ASP A 123 -16.89 0.47 15.68
N ALA A 124 -17.10 0.57 14.38
CA ALA A 124 -18.39 0.34 13.71
C ALA A 124 -18.62 -1.13 13.29
N GLY A 125 -17.69 -2.04 13.57
CA GLY A 125 -17.74 -3.45 13.19
C GLY A 125 -17.36 -3.72 11.73
N ILE A 126 -16.73 -2.77 11.04
CA ILE A 126 -16.28 -2.91 9.66
C ILE A 126 -14.82 -3.34 9.65
N LYS A 127 -14.51 -4.48 9.03
CA LYS A 127 -13.14 -4.95 8.86
C LYS A 127 -12.41 -4.14 7.77
N CYS A 128 -11.09 -4.04 7.92
CA CYS A 128 -10.23 -3.34 6.97
C CYS A 128 -9.23 -4.29 6.31
N THR A 129 -8.94 -4.05 5.04
CA THR A 129 -7.80 -4.63 4.34
C THR A 129 -6.80 -3.54 3.99
N VAL A 130 -5.53 -3.86 4.17
CA VAL A 130 -4.40 -2.94 3.97
C VAL A 130 -3.37 -3.61 3.07
N LEU A 131 -2.83 -2.83 2.15
CA LEU A 131 -1.64 -3.20 1.37
C LEU A 131 -0.68 -2.02 1.35
N THR A 132 0.59 -2.25 1.67
CA THR A 132 1.59 -1.18 1.70
C THR A 132 2.95 -1.61 1.11
N LYS A 133 3.70 -0.62 0.63
CA LYS A 133 5.14 -0.69 0.34
C LYS A 133 5.97 0.07 1.39
N GLY A 134 5.32 0.62 2.40
CA GLY A 134 5.93 1.14 3.61
C GLY A 134 6.04 0.08 4.69
N LEU A 135 5.97 0.49 5.94
CA LEU A 135 6.02 -0.39 7.11
C LEU A 135 4.64 -0.51 7.76
N LEU A 136 4.25 -1.71 8.11
CA LEU A 136 3.05 -1.98 8.89
C LEU A 136 3.32 -1.67 10.37
N PRO A 137 2.64 -0.67 10.98
CA PRO A 137 2.85 -0.36 12.39
C PRO A 137 2.42 -1.50 13.30
N ILE A 138 3.22 -1.85 14.30
CA ILE A 138 2.88 -2.90 15.27
C ILE A 138 1.60 -2.59 16.06
N ALA A 139 1.21 -1.33 16.16
CA ALA A 139 -0.04 -0.88 16.76
C ALA A 139 -1.27 -1.56 16.10
N LEU A 140 -1.20 -1.95 14.83
CA LEU A 140 -2.27 -2.67 14.14
C LEU A 140 -2.65 -3.99 14.82
N ALA A 141 -1.75 -4.60 15.58
CA ALA A 141 -2.02 -5.82 16.33
C ALA A 141 -3.08 -5.64 17.45
N THR A 142 -3.34 -4.40 17.87
CA THR A 142 -4.35 -4.04 18.88
C THR A 142 -5.74 -3.77 18.28
N TYR A 143 -5.86 -3.72 16.96
CA TYR A 143 -7.12 -3.53 16.24
C TYR A 143 -7.86 -4.86 16.01
N SER A 144 -8.96 -4.81 15.26
CA SER A 144 -9.77 -6.00 14.97
C SER A 144 -8.95 -7.13 14.34
N LYS A 145 -9.07 -8.34 14.87
CA LYS A 145 -8.44 -9.56 14.33
C LYS A 145 -9.04 -9.98 12.98
N GLU A 146 -10.17 -9.40 12.58
CA GLU A 146 -10.76 -9.62 11.28
C GLU A 146 -10.09 -8.81 10.16
N ASN A 147 -9.26 -7.80 10.52
CA ASN A 147 -8.49 -7.04 9.55
C ASN A 147 -7.45 -7.92 8.86
N GLU A 148 -7.13 -7.58 7.61
CA GLU A 148 -6.10 -8.24 6.81
C GLU A 148 -4.99 -7.24 6.47
N TYR A 149 -3.76 -7.53 6.87
CA TYR A 149 -2.61 -6.65 6.68
C TYR A 149 -1.63 -7.24 5.68
N GLY A 150 -1.36 -6.51 4.61
CA GLY A 150 -0.51 -6.97 3.51
C GLY A 150 0.65 -6.05 3.19
N ILE A 151 1.68 -6.64 2.62
CA ILE A 151 2.79 -5.91 2.00
C ILE A 151 2.90 -6.26 0.51
N THR A 152 3.39 -5.30 -0.28
CA THR A 152 3.86 -5.61 -1.63
C THR A 152 5.32 -6.06 -1.55
N LEU A 153 5.63 -7.23 -2.13
CA LEU A 153 6.98 -7.79 -2.17
C LEU A 153 7.24 -8.39 -3.55
N ILE A 154 7.90 -7.64 -4.43
CA ILE A 154 8.13 -8.07 -5.82
C ILE A 154 9.49 -8.72 -6.05
N SER A 155 10.40 -8.64 -5.07
CA SER A 155 11.74 -9.21 -5.08
C SER A 155 12.26 -9.32 -3.64
N LEU A 156 13.39 -10.00 -3.47
CA LEU A 156 14.20 -9.96 -2.25
C LEU A 156 15.51 -9.17 -2.46
N ASN A 157 15.72 -8.63 -3.65
CA ASN A 157 16.95 -7.92 -4.03
C ASN A 157 16.81 -6.42 -3.77
N GLU A 158 17.53 -5.89 -2.78
CA GLU A 158 17.47 -4.47 -2.40
C GLU A 158 18.01 -3.54 -3.51
N ASN A 159 19.02 -3.94 -4.26
CA ASN A 159 19.50 -3.15 -5.40
C ASN A 159 18.40 -3.01 -6.49
N TYR A 160 17.52 -4.01 -6.62
CA TYR A 160 16.37 -3.92 -7.50
C TYR A 160 15.30 -3.01 -6.92
N ARG A 161 15.03 -3.08 -5.60
CA ARG A 161 14.09 -2.17 -4.93
C ARG A 161 14.49 -0.71 -5.13
N GLU A 162 15.75 -0.37 -4.90
CA GLU A 162 16.25 1.01 -5.06
C GLU A 162 16.05 1.55 -6.48
N LYS A 163 16.15 0.70 -7.48
CA LYS A 163 15.88 1.05 -8.88
C LYS A 163 14.39 1.10 -9.20
N ALA A 164 13.60 0.15 -8.71
CA ALA A 164 12.22 -0.06 -9.10
C ALA A 164 11.22 0.68 -8.19
N GLU A 165 11.54 0.82 -6.89
CA GLU A 165 10.67 1.41 -5.85
C GLU A 165 11.51 2.28 -4.87
N PRO A 166 12.21 3.33 -5.34
CA PRO A 166 13.23 4.04 -4.56
C PRO A 166 12.74 4.66 -3.26
N GLY A 167 11.48 5.08 -3.19
CA GLY A 167 10.88 5.68 -1.99
C GLY A 167 10.11 4.71 -1.10
N ALA A 168 10.16 3.42 -1.39
CA ALA A 168 9.49 2.41 -0.58
C ALA A 168 10.42 1.86 0.52
N ALA A 169 9.87 1.29 1.59
CA ALA A 169 10.65 0.67 2.66
C ALA A 169 11.50 -0.50 2.15
N PRO A 170 12.65 -0.80 2.77
CA PRO A 170 13.45 -1.99 2.47
C PRO A 170 12.63 -3.27 2.53
N TYR A 171 12.90 -4.24 1.67
CA TYR A 171 12.15 -5.50 1.66
C TYR A 171 12.26 -6.27 2.96
N ALA A 172 13.47 -6.30 3.57
CA ALA A 172 13.68 -6.96 4.85
C ALA A 172 12.83 -6.34 5.96
N ASP A 173 12.70 -5.01 5.99
CA ASP A 173 11.90 -4.30 7.00
C ASP A 173 10.41 -4.53 6.80
N ARG A 174 9.92 -4.57 5.53
CA ARG A 174 8.52 -4.93 5.23
C ARG A 174 8.19 -6.34 5.73
N LEU A 175 9.08 -7.31 5.45
CA LEU A 175 8.92 -8.70 5.92
C LEU A 175 8.95 -8.80 7.44
N ALA A 176 9.87 -8.10 8.11
CA ALA A 176 9.95 -8.08 9.55
C ALA A 176 8.68 -7.50 10.19
N ALA A 177 8.17 -6.39 9.65
CA ALA A 177 6.93 -5.76 10.12
C ALA A 177 5.71 -6.67 9.91
N LEU A 178 5.61 -7.34 8.75
CA LEU A 178 4.55 -8.31 8.46
C LEU A 178 4.60 -9.50 9.42
N LYS A 179 5.80 -10.07 9.62
CA LYS A 179 6.01 -11.18 10.56
C LYS A 179 5.63 -10.79 11.98
N ALA A 180 5.98 -9.60 12.43
CA ALA A 180 5.62 -9.13 13.76
C ALA A 180 4.11 -9.06 14.00
N LEU A 181 3.32 -8.71 12.98
CA LEU A 181 1.86 -8.75 13.02
C LEU A 181 1.32 -10.19 12.99
N HIS A 182 1.90 -11.05 12.13
CA HIS A 182 1.55 -12.47 12.09
C HIS A 182 1.76 -13.15 13.44
N ASP A 183 2.92 -12.94 14.06
CA ASP A 183 3.27 -13.48 15.39
C ASP A 183 2.32 -12.99 16.51
N LYS A 184 1.61 -11.86 16.28
CA LYS A 184 0.53 -11.35 17.14
C LYS A 184 -0.85 -11.89 16.77
N GLY A 185 -0.94 -12.87 15.88
CA GLY A 185 -2.20 -13.50 15.43
C GLY A 185 -3.06 -12.60 14.54
N CYS A 186 -2.46 -11.67 13.81
CA CYS A 186 -3.16 -10.93 12.76
C CYS A 186 -3.21 -11.75 11.47
N LYS A 187 -4.27 -11.58 10.67
CA LYS A 187 -4.34 -12.13 9.31
C LYS A 187 -3.39 -11.33 8.41
N THR A 188 -2.46 -12.02 7.77
CA THR A 188 -1.40 -11.42 6.96
C THR A 188 -1.40 -11.91 5.52
N TRP A 189 -0.95 -11.07 4.59
CA TRP A 189 -0.88 -11.44 3.19
C TRP A 189 0.21 -10.69 2.43
N VAL A 190 0.58 -11.24 1.27
CA VAL A 190 1.60 -10.65 0.42
C VAL A 190 1.07 -10.51 -1.00
N SER A 191 1.24 -9.32 -1.59
CA SER A 191 1.06 -9.09 -3.01
C SER A 191 2.41 -9.10 -3.71
N VAL A 192 2.61 -10.10 -4.57
CA VAL A 192 3.77 -10.19 -5.46
C VAL A 192 3.40 -9.56 -6.80
N GLU A 193 3.01 -8.28 -6.76
CA GLU A 193 2.53 -7.51 -7.90
C GLU A 193 3.20 -6.11 -7.97
N PRO A 194 3.74 -5.78 -9.14
CA PRO A 194 3.89 -6.58 -10.35
C PRO A 194 5.15 -7.46 -10.31
N TYR A 195 5.01 -8.78 -10.48
CA TYR A 195 6.18 -9.66 -10.55
C TYR A 195 7.03 -9.33 -11.79
N PRO A 196 8.31 -8.99 -11.62
CA PRO A 196 9.16 -8.56 -12.71
C PRO A 196 9.52 -9.73 -13.65
N THR A 197 9.64 -9.43 -14.93
CA THR A 197 10.09 -10.40 -15.93
C THR A 197 11.61 -10.62 -15.86
N PRO A 198 12.15 -11.76 -16.33
CA PRO A 198 13.58 -12.10 -16.23
C PRO A 198 14.54 -11.13 -16.93
N ASN A 199 14.04 -10.29 -17.85
CA ASN A 199 14.85 -9.22 -18.46
C ASN A 199 15.03 -7.98 -17.56
N LEU A 200 14.17 -7.83 -16.53
CA LEU A 200 14.29 -6.78 -15.53
C LEU A 200 15.17 -7.25 -14.37
N ILE A 201 14.93 -8.45 -13.89
CA ILE A 201 15.73 -9.11 -12.87
C ILE A 201 15.60 -10.63 -12.99
N LYS A 202 16.72 -11.33 -12.90
CA LYS A 202 16.73 -12.78 -12.72
C LYS A 202 16.59 -13.09 -11.24
N GLN A 203 15.50 -13.74 -10.86
CA GLN A 203 15.25 -14.14 -9.48
C GLN A 203 14.51 -15.48 -9.43
N ASN A 204 14.67 -16.19 -8.32
CA ASN A 204 13.99 -17.45 -8.06
C ASN A 204 12.70 -17.18 -7.29
N ILE A 205 11.58 -17.61 -7.83
CA ILE A 205 10.26 -17.48 -7.19
C ILE A 205 10.18 -18.29 -5.89
N ASP A 206 10.83 -19.44 -5.84
CA ASP A 206 10.80 -20.31 -4.64
C ASP A 206 11.43 -19.64 -3.42
N GLU A 207 12.44 -18.78 -3.63
CA GLU A 207 13.04 -17.99 -2.54
C GLU A 207 12.03 -16.96 -2.00
N ILE A 208 11.26 -16.32 -2.88
CA ILE A 208 10.21 -15.37 -2.47
C ILE A 208 9.11 -16.13 -1.72
N LEU A 209 8.63 -17.24 -2.26
CA LEU A 209 7.59 -18.05 -1.62
C LEU A 209 8.03 -18.54 -0.25
N LYS A 210 9.28 -19.00 -0.11
CA LYS A 210 9.86 -19.41 1.18
C LYS A 210 9.96 -18.25 2.18
N ALA A 211 10.25 -17.03 1.71
CA ALA A 211 10.35 -15.87 2.57
C ALA A 211 8.98 -15.41 3.14
N VAL A 212 7.87 -15.82 2.50
CA VAL A 212 6.51 -15.42 2.83
C VAL A 212 5.60 -16.61 3.20
N ASP A 213 6.15 -17.79 3.44
CA ASP A 213 5.42 -19.04 3.75
C ASP A 213 4.58 -18.97 5.03
N LEU A 214 4.93 -18.04 5.94
CA LEU A 214 4.20 -17.78 7.16
C LEU A 214 2.85 -17.07 6.93
N THR A 215 2.59 -16.48 5.76
CA THR A 215 1.41 -15.64 5.53
C THR A 215 0.17 -16.44 5.14
N ASP A 216 -1.02 -15.92 5.49
CA ASP A 216 -2.30 -16.60 5.23
C ASP A 216 -2.69 -16.59 3.74
N LYS A 217 -2.17 -15.63 2.95
CA LYS A 217 -2.54 -15.45 1.56
C LYS A 217 -1.41 -14.81 0.74
N ILE A 218 -1.22 -15.30 -0.49
CA ILE A 218 -0.32 -14.69 -1.46
C ILE A 218 -1.13 -14.40 -2.73
N ILE A 219 -0.99 -13.17 -3.25
CA ILE A 219 -1.57 -12.74 -4.52
C ILE A 219 -0.43 -12.55 -5.51
N PHE A 220 -0.60 -13.05 -6.71
CA PHE A 220 0.44 -13.04 -7.74
C PHE A 220 -0.05 -12.36 -9.01
N GLY A 221 0.64 -11.32 -9.44
CA GLY A 221 0.31 -10.60 -10.65
C GLY A 221 1.53 -10.22 -11.47
N ARG A 222 1.43 -10.43 -12.78
CA ARG A 222 2.50 -10.10 -13.72
C ARG A 222 2.58 -8.59 -13.99
N THR A 223 3.76 -8.11 -14.35
CA THR A 223 3.96 -6.76 -14.84
C THR A 223 3.23 -6.55 -16.18
N ASN A 224 2.51 -5.44 -16.29
CA ASN A 224 1.77 -5.04 -17.48
C ASN A 224 2.19 -3.63 -17.92
N TYR A 225 1.79 -3.24 -19.15
CA TYR A 225 1.92 -1.87 -19.69
C TYR A 225 3.35 -1.33 -19.82
N SER A 226 4.38 -2.18 -19.90
CA SER A 226 5.78 -1.78 -20.13
C SER A 226 6.23 -2.18 -21.55
N LYS A 227 6.95 -1.28 -22.22
CA LYS A 227 7.55 -1.56 -23.55
C LYS A 227 8.58 -2.69 -23.47
N GLU A 228 9.42 -2.70 -22.40
CA GLU A 228 10.42 -3.74 -22.18
C GLU A 228 9.78 -5.12 -22.01
N ILE A 229 8.62 -5.17 -21.35
CA ILE A 229 7.87 -6.42 -21.15
C ILE A 229 7.18 -6.87 -22.43
N SER A 230 6.65 -5.93 -23.21
CA SER A 230 6.08 -6.23 -24.52
C SER A 230 7.13 -6.80 -25.47
N ALA A 231 8.33 -6.21 -25.50
CA ALA A 231 9.47 -6.74 -26.25
C ALA A 231 9.88 -8.14 -25.78
N TYR A 232 9.96 -8.38 -24.45
CA TYR A 232 10.29 -9.69 -23.90
C TYR A 232 9.27 -10.78 -24.29
N LYS A 233 7.98 -10.44 -24.33
CA LYS A 233 6.92 -11.36 -24.76
C LYS A 233 6.99 -11.69 -26.25
N SER A 234 7.34 -10.71 -27.10
CA SER A 234 7.44 -10.91 -28.56
C SER A 234 8.60 -11.82 -28.98
N HIS A 235 9.64 -11.94 -28.15
CA HIS A 235 10.76 -12.87 -28.41
C HIS A 235 10.51 -14.32 -27.95
N ARG A 236 9.37 -14.61 -27.31
CA ARG A 236 9.00 -15.95 -26.82
C ARG A 236 7.86 -16.60 -27.59
N LEU A 237 7.31 -15.92 -28.58
CA LEU A 237 6.32 -16.44 -29.56
C LEU A 237 7.02 -16.78 -30.86
#